data_83317d77cf7a40ef0e03e11eea6ac56c
#
_entry.id   83317d77cf7a40ef0e03e11eea6ac56c
#
_cell.length_a   1.000
_cell.length_b   1.000
_cell.length_c   1.000
_cell.angle_alpha   90.00
_cell.angle_beta   90.00
_cell.angle_gamma   90.00
#
_symmetry.space_group_name_H-M   'P 1'
#
loop_
_entity.id
_entity.type
_entity.pdbx_description
1 polymer ?
#
loop_
_entity_poly.entity_id
_entity_poly.type
_entity_poly.pdbx_seq_one_letter_code
_entity_poly.pdbx_strand_id
1 'polypeptide(L)'
;MSWVPRFPEVKANLQLTNGEFGSLLSMGAIGNLVALLTVGHLVHKHGARWMLHIGAFLLAISLVFLTHSTSSLVFLVFIIIQGGAISAFHISINSQGFYFQDRTKKQIITLLSGFWSSGALITSMIAGLLVDRVDLGTYSNFLSFFCFLLMTLIINRISPNLVQADQNPDSEHRARDMFKGFTIDRQVSAALLLVIMLEYAVGDWAAIFVKEDMKIVGGIHTLPYILFTLAMIIGRLNLHNLLPRYSIENLVVKASLLSGASFIAGILAVSLVGTSNKTLVIVILSVSFTIAGLGSSFLGPSVMNAANTRSKFPSSVVIGQIGVINISLVFVVRWVIAWTAQATSLTFALLIPAVMLLTVPYFAKIFRNV
;
A
#
# COMPACT_ATOMS: atom_id res chain seq x y z
N MET A 1 -1.77 5.94 -5.28
CA MET A 1 -0.29 5.92 -5.49
C MET A 1 0.20 7.07 -6.37
N SER A 2 -0.59 7.57 -7.31
CA SER A 2 -0.23 8.65 -8.26
C SER A 2 0.19 10.00 -7.63
N TRP A 3 -0.21 10.30 -6.41
CA TRP A 3 0.12 11.55 -5.70
C TRP A 3 1.21 11.40 -4.63
N VAL A 4 1.62 10.16 -4.34
CA VAL A 4 2.69 9.88 -3.36
C VAL A 4 4.01 10.59 -3.68
N PRO A 5 4.49 10.62 -4.93
CA PRO A 5 5.69 11.38 -5.28
C PRO A 5 5.59 12.89 -4.99
N ARG A 6 4.38 13.41 -4.86
CA ARG A 6 4.08 14.83 -4.61
C ARG A 6 3.69 15.14 -3.16
N PHE A 7 3.87 14.20 -2.23
CA PHE A 7 3.64 14.42 -0.80
C PHE A 7 4.39 15.62 -0.21
N PRO A 8 5.63 15.92 -0.59
CA PRO A 8 6.29 17.12 -0.11
C PRO A 8 5.53 18.42 -0.44
N GLU A 9 4.88 18.48 -1.62
CA GLU A 9 4.08 19.65 -2.02
C GLU A 9 2.79 19.73 -1.22
N VAL A 10 2.09 18.60 -1.03
CA VAL A 10 0.88 18.52 -0.22
C VAL A 10 1.16 18.93 1.23
N LYS A 11 2.24 18.41 1.81
CA LYS A 11 2.68 18.76 3.17
C LYS A 11 2.99 20.25 3.30
N ALA A 12 3.68 20.83 2.30
CA ALA A 12 4.01 22.25 2.26
C ALA A 12 2.75 23.13 2.15
N ASN A 13 1.75 22.76 1.34
CA ASN A 13 0.48 23.46 1.24
C ASN A 13 -0.29 23.51 2.57
N LEU A 14 -0.21 22.43 3.34
CA LEU A 14 -0.83 22.34 4.66
C LEU A 14 0.00 22.98 5.78
N GLN A 15 1.24 23.36 5.51
CA GLN A 15 2.20 23.92 6.49
C GLN A 15 2.38 23.03 7.74
N LEU A 16 2.36 21.70 7.56
CA LEU A 16 2.39 20.74 8.64
C LEU A 16 3.82 20.25 8.94
N THR A 17 4.03 19.93 10.21
CA THR A 17 5.21 19.19 10.66
C THR A 17 5.11 17.72 10.23
N ASN A 18 6.22 16.96 10.36
CA ASN A 18 6.24 15.53 10.01
C ASN A 18 5.25 14.73 10.87
N GLY A 19 5.20 15.00 12.18
CA GLY A 19 4.29 14.33 13.11
C GLY A 19 2.81 14.56 12.76
N GLU A 20 2.43 15.79 12.48
CA GLU A 20 1.06 16.17 12.10
C GLU A 20 0.68 15.56 10.75
N PHE A 21 1.52 15.69 9.73
CA PHE A 21 1.24 15.16 8.40
C PHE A 21 1.10 13.62 8.41
N GLY A 22 2.03 12.92 9.06
CA GLY A 22 1.94 11.46 9.18
C GLY A 22 0.77 10.99 10.04
N SER A 23 0.39 11.75 11.07
CA SER A 23 -0.83 11.49 11.83
C SER A 23 -2.07 11.56 10.95
N LEU A 24 -2.19 12.62 10.14
CA LEU A 24 -3.30 12.78 9.18
C LEU A 24 -3.32 11.66 8.13
N LEU A 25 -2.16 11.33 7.54
CA LEU A 25 -2.07 10.21 6.58
C LEU A 25 -2.53 8.88 7.20
N SER A 26 -2.21 8.66 8.47
CA SER A 26 -2.59 7.44 9.19
C SER A 26 -4.11 7.33 9.37
N MET A 27 -4.85 8.45 9.46
CA MET A 27 -6.30 8.46 9.63
C MET A 27 -7.06 7.84 8.46
N GLY A 28 -6.46 7.71 7.29
CA GLY A 28 -7.01 6.91 6.18
C GLY A 28 -7.35 5.47 6.56
N ALA A 29 -6.67 4.91 7.56
CA ALA A 29 -6.97 3.60 8.11
C ALA A 29 -8.39 3.48 8.68
N ILE A 30 -8.96 4.56 9.21
CA ILE A 30 -10.35 4.59 9.72
C ILE A 30 -11.31 4.33 8.55
N GLY A 31 -11.12 5.02 7.42
CA GLY A 31 -11.92 4.78 6.22
C GLY A 31 -11.79 3.36 5.70
N ASN A 32 -10.57 2.81 5.69
CA ASN A 32 -10.31 1.41 5.31
C ASN A 32 -11.09 0.43 6.21
N LEU A 33 -11.07 0.63 7.54
CA LEU A 33 -11.80 -0.22 8.49
C LEU A 33 -13.30 -0.15 8.27
N VAL A 34 -13.86 1.04 8.12
CA VAL A 34 -15.29 1.23 7.85
C VAL A 34 -15.69 0.52 6.56
N ALA A 35 -14.93 0.68 5.49
CA ALA A 35 -15.19 0.03 4.22
C ALA A 35 -15.10 -1.51 4.33
N LEU A 36 -14.10 -2.04 5.02
CA LEU A 36 -13.94 -3.49 5.23
C LEU A 36 -15.16 -4.11 5.93
N LEU A 37 -15.77 -3.37 6.86
CA LEU A 37 -16.94 -3.85 7.62
C LEU A 37 -18.27 -3.68 6.88
N THR A 38 -18.37 -2.75 5.93
CA THR A 38 -19.66 -2.35 5.34
C THR A 38 -19.79 -2.70 3.86
N VAL A 39 -18.71 -2.59 3.09
CA VAL A 39 -18.77 -2.66 1.62
C VAL A 39 -19.17 -4.04 1.12
N GLY A 40 -18.75 -5.11 1.78
CA GLY A 40 -19.17 -6.46 1.40
C GLY A 40 -20.70 -6.61 1.36
N HIS A 41 -21.39 -6.10 2.39
CA HIS A 41 -22.86 -6.09 2.45
C HIS A 41 -23.46 -5.16 1.36
N LEU A 42 -22.87 -4.00 1.12
CA LEU A 42 -23.35 -3.07 0.09
C LEU A 42 -23.19 -3.65 -1.32
N VAL A 43 -22.09 -4.35 -1.60
CA VAL A 43 -21.87 -5.07 -2.87
C VAL A 43 -22.90 -6.17 -3.05
N HIS A 44 -23.21 -6.92 -1.99
CA HIS A 44 -24.25 -7.96 -2.05
C HIS A 44 -25.63 -7.36 -2.33
N LYS A 45 -25.99 -6.25 -1.68
CA LYS A 45 -27.31 -5.62 -1.78
C LYS A 45 -27.51 -4.84 -3.10
N HIS A 46 -26.53 -4.08 -3.55
CA HIS A 46 -26.67 -3.14 -4.67
C HIS A 46 -25.83 -3.53 -5.91
N GLY A 47 -25.00 -4.58 -5.79
CA GLY A 47 -24.11 -5.05 -6.83
C GLY A 47 -22.75 -4.34 -6.86
N ALA A 48 -21.74 -5.08 -7.36
CA ALA A 48 -20.37 -4.56 -7.43
C ALA A 48 -20.22 -3.37 -8.38
N ARG A 49 -20.95 -3.35 -9.49
CA ARG A 49 -20.90 -2.24 -10.46
C ARG A 49 -21.28 -0.90 -9.84
N TRP A 50 -22.35 -0.86 -9.04
CA TRP A 50 -22.79 0.34 -8.33
C TRP A 50 -21.71 0.83 -7.36
N MET A 51 -21.14 -0.10 -6.58
CA MET A 51 -20.09 0.22 -5.61
C MET A 51 -18.79 0.70 -6.27
N LEU A 52 -18.45 0.15 -7.46
CA LEU A 52 -17.31 0.61 -8.25
C LEU A 52 -17.50 2.05 -8.73
N HIS A 53 -18.70 2.46 -9.18
CA HIS A 53 -18.96 3.85 -9.55
C HIS A 53 -18.81 4.80 -8.36
N ILE A 54 -19.36 4.44 -7.20
CA ILE A 54 -19.21 5.25 -5.98
C ILE A 54 -17.72 5.32 -5.58
N GLY A 55 -17.02 4.20 -5.57
CA GLY A 55 -15.59 4.16 -5.26
C GLY A 55 -14.78 5.05 -6.23
N ALA A 56 -15.03 4.96 -7.53
CA ALA A 56 -14.35 5.80 -8.53
C ALA A 56 -14.61 7.29 -8.31
N PHE A 57 -15.86 7.68 -8.03
CA PHE A 57 -16.24 9.06 -7.75
C PHE A 57 -15.55 9.57 -6.47
N LEU A 58 -15.62 8.80 -5.37
CA LEU A 58 -15.00 9.17 -4.11
C LEU A 58 -13.47 9.24 -4.21
N LEU A 59 -12.83 8.37 -4.99
CA LEU A 59 -11.39 8.43 -5.26
C LEU A 59 -11.01 9.71 -6.01
N ALA A 60 -11.77 10.06 -7.05
CA ALA A 60 -11.50 11.24 -7.85
C ALA A 60 -11.68 12.53 -7.03
N ILE A 61 -12.81 12.66 -6.34
CA ILE A 61 -13.11 13.86 -5.56
C ILE A 61 -12.17 14.03 -4.36
N SER A 62 -11.86 12.93 -3.67
CA SER A 62 -10.93 12.98 -2.54
C SER A 62 -9.52 13.40 -2.96
N LEU A 63 -9.04 12.94 -4.12
CA LEU A 63 -7.72 13.35 -4.62
C LEU A 63 -7.66 14.85 -4.88
N VAL A 64 -8.68 15.44 -5.49
CA VAL A 64 -8.77 16.89 -5.71
C VAL A 64 -8.71 17.64 -4.39
N PHE A 65 -9.57 17.30 -3.43
CA PHE A 65 -9.60 18.00 -2.14
C PHE A 65 -8.32 17.82 -1.33
N LEU A 66 -7.71 16.64 -1.33
CA LEU A 66 -6.44 16.37 -0.63
C LEU A 66 -5.29 17.20 -1.17
N THR A 67 -5.22 17.39 -2.48
CA THR A 67 -4.11 18.11 -3.11
C THR A 67 -4.29 19.64 -3.11
N HIS A 68 -5.53 20.14 -3.05
CA HIS A 68 -5.83 21.58 -2.95
C HIS A 68 -5.98 22.07 -1.51
N SER A 69 -6.03 21.15 -0.54
CA SER A 69 -6.31 21.53 0.84
C SER A 69 -5.19 22.35 1.45
N THR A 70 -5.57 23.46 2.08
CA THR A 70 -4.74 24.24 3.00
C THR A 70 -5.20 24.09 4.45
N SER A 71 -6.28 23.33 4.69
CA SER A 71 -6.87 23.08 6.00
C SER A 71 -6.66 21.63 6.42
N SER A 72 -6.09 21.42 7.61
CA SER A 72 -5.90 20.10 8.20
C SER A 72 -7.22 19.35 8.41
N LEU A 73 -8.32 20.07 8.71
CA LEU A 73 -9.63 19.44 8.89
C LEU A 73 -10.20 18.92 7.57
N VAL A 74 -10.10 19.71 6.50
CA VAL A 74 -10.53 19.28 5.16
C VAL A 74 -9.70 18.07 4.72
N PHE A 75 -8.38 18.13 4.91
CA PHE A 75 -7.49 17.03 4.59
C PHE A 75 -7.85 15.77 5.39
N LEU A 76 -8.14 15.90 6.71
CA LEU A 76 -8.57 14.79 7.56
C LEU A 76 -9.82 14.11 7.03
N VAL A 77 -10.84 14.88 6.69
CA VAL A 77 -12.11 14.32 6.18
C VAL A 77 -11.85 13.56 4.87
N PHE A 78 -11.13 14.17 3.94
CA PHE A 78 -10.92 13.56 2.63
C PHE A 78 -9.91 12.41 2.63
N ILE A 79 -8.94 12.36 3.55
CA ILE A 79 -8.05 11.19 3.68
C ILE A 79 -8.79 9.96 4.22
N ILE A 80 -9.75 10.15 5.13
CA ILE A 80 -10.64 9.08 5.61
C ILE A 80 -11.53 8.59 4.46
N ILE A 81 -12.13 9.52 3.70
CA ILE A 81 -12.95 9.18 2.53
C ILE A 81 -12.11 8.42 1.51
N GLN A 82 -10.89 8.87 1.22
CA GLN A 82 -10.00 8.22 0.26
C GLN A 82 -9.62 6.79 0.71
N GLY A 83 -9.30 6.59 1.98
CA GLY A 83 -9.04 5.26 2.53
C GLY A 83 -10.24 4.33 2.33
N GLY A 84 -11.43 4.79 2.69
CA GLY A 84 -12.68 4.05 2.47
C GLY A 84 -12.94 3.74 1.00
N ALA A 85 -12.73 4.72 0.12
CA ALA A 85 -12.93 4.57 -1.33
C ALA A 85 -11.96 3.57 -1.97
N ILE A 86 -10.68 3.59 -1.57
CA ILE A 86 -9.68 2.58 -2.01
C ILE A 86 -10.14 1.18 -1.62
N SER A 87 -10.49 0.97 -0.35
CA SER A 87 -10.94 -0.35 0.13
C SER A 87 -12.25 -0.78 -0.54
N ALA A 88 -13.20 0.14 -0.70
CA ALA A 88 -14.47 -0.15 -1.38
C ALA A 88 -14.25 -0.58 -2.83
N PHE A 89 -13.37 0.12 -3.55
CA PHE A 89 -13.03 -0.23 -4.92
C PHE A 89 -12.34 -1.59 -5.00
N HIS A 90 -11.37 -1.85 -4.12
CA HIS A 90 -10.67 -3.15 -4.04
C HIS A 90 -11.59 -4.31 -3.72
N ILE A 91 -12.47 -4.19 -2.73
CA ILE A 91 -13.43 -5.23 -2.36
C ILE A 91 -14.35 -5.53 -3.53
N SER A 92 -14.86 -4.48 -4.18
CA SER A 92 -15.80 -4.64 -5.30
C SER A 92 -15.16 -5.27 -6.53
N ILE A 93 -13.93 -4.87 -6.91
CA ILE A 93 -13.25 -5.45 -8.07
C ILE A 93 -12.78 -6.87 -7.82
N ASN A 94 -12.33 -7.18 -6.59
CA ASN A 94 -11.93 -8.54 -6.23
C ASN A 94 -13.15 -9.48 -6.20
N SER A 95 -14.30 -9.01 -5.73
CA SER A 95 -15.56 -9.78 -5.78
C SER A 95 -15.89 -10.21 -7.22
N GLN A 96 -15.77 -9.30 -8.18
CA GLN A 96 -15.92 -9.62 -9.61
C GLN A 96 -14.82 -10.56 -10.12
N GLY A 97 -13.58 -10.31 -9.69
CA GLY A 97 -12.44 -11.13 -10.05
C GLY A 97 -12.59 -12.58 -9.62
N PHE A 98 -13.04 -12.85 -8.39
CA PHE A 98 -13.31 -14.19 -7.89
C PHE A 98 -14.41 -14.89 -8.70
N TYR A 99 -15.51 -14.19 -8.97
CA TYR A 99 -16.61 -14.72 -9.79
C TYR A 99 -16.12 -15.18 -11.18
N PHE A 100 -15.29 -14.35 -11.86
CA PHE A 100 -14.72 -14.73 -13.15
C PHE A 100 -13.70 -15.86 -13.03
N GLN A 101 -12.88 -15.86 -11.96
CA GLN A 101 -11.89 -16.90 -11.71
C GLN A 101 -12.56 -18.28 -11.56
N ASP A 102 -13.66 -18.35 -10.81
CA ASP A 102 -14.41 -19.59 -10.58
C ASP A 102 -15.01 -20.14 -11.88
N ARG A 103 -15.50 -19.25 -12.75
CA ARG A 103 -16.07 -19.65 -14.04
C ARG A 103 -15.03 -20.02 -15.10
N THR A 104 -13.94 -19.27 -15.17
CA THR A 104 -12.93 -19.45 -16.24
C THR A 104 -11.78 -20.35 -15.84
N LYS A 105 -11.64 -20.66 -14.54
CA LYS A 105 -10.51 -21.39 -13.95
C LYS A 105 -9.14 -20.74 -14.22
N LYS A 106 -9.13 -19.42 -14.56
CA LYS A 106 -7.92 -18.63 -14.77
C LYS A 106 -7.61 -17.81 -13.50
N GLN A 107 -6.33 -17.51 -13.27
CA GLN A 107 -5.89 -16.72 -12.11
C GLN A 107 -6.15 -15.21 -12.32
N ILE A 108 -7.41 -14.81 -12.27
CA ILE A 108 -7.84 -13.43 -12.52
C ILE A 108 -7.36 -12.47 -11.43
N ILE A 109 -7.41 -12.88 -10.16
CA ILE A 109 -6.99 -12.04 -9.02
C ILE A 109 -5.50 -11.66 -9.11
N THR A 110 -4.64 -12.61 -9.48
CA THR A 110 -3.21 -12.34 -9.71
C THR A 110 -3.01 -11.33 -10.83
N LEU A 111 -3.76 -11.45 -11.92
CA LEU A 111 -3.71 -10.52 -13.04
C LEU A 111 -4.16 -9.10 -12.64
N LEU A 112 -5.26 -8.97 -11.88
CA LEU A 112 -5.74 -7.69 -11.35
C LEU A 112 -4.70 -7.02 -10.45
N SER A 113 -4.04 -7.79 -9.58
CA SER A 113 -2.97 -7.28 -8.72
C SER A 113 -1.76 -6.79 -9.53
N GLY A 114 -1.43 -7.48 -10.63
CA GLY A 114 -0.39 -7.06 -11.57
C GLY A 114 -0.73 -5.72 -12.25
N PHE A 115 -1.94 -5.57 -12.77
CA PHE A 115 -2.41 -4.30 -13.35
C PHE A 115 -2.46 -3.16 -12.35
N TRP A 116 -2.89 -3.42 -11.11
CA TRP A 116 -2.86 -2.43 -10.03
C TRP A 116 -1.44 -1.90 -9.80
N SER A 117 -0.46 -2.79 -9.64
CA SER A 117 0.93 -2.42 -9.40
C SER A 117 1.54 -1.68 -10.59
N SER A 118 1.24 -2.13 -11.81
CA SER A 118 1.71 -1.47 -13.04
C SER A 118 1.12 -0.07 -13.18
N GLY A 119 -0.17 0.11 -12.89
CA GLY A 119 -0.83 1.41 -12.89
C GLY A 119 -0.23 2.36 -11.85
N ALA A 120 0.04 1.85 -10.63
CA ALA A 120 0.69 2.61 -9.58
C ALA A 120 2.10 3.08 -9.98
N LEU A 121 2.90 2.21 -10.62
CA LEU A 121 4.23 2.56 -11.12
C LEU A 121 4.16 3.63 -12.22
N ILE A 122 3.36 3.40 -13.27
CA ILE A 122 3.23 4.33 -14.41
C ILE A 122 2.79 5.71 -13.92
N THR A 123 1.76 5.78 -13.07
CA THR A 123 1.26 7.06 -12.56
C THR A 123 2.25 7.75 -11.63
N SER A 124 3.04 6.99 -10.86
CA SER A 124 4.11 7.56 -10.04
C SER A 124 5.27 8.10 -10.88
N MET A 125 5.63 7.43 -11.99
CA MET A 125 6.61 7.93 -12.94
C MET A 125 6.15 9.23 -13.60
N ILE A 126 4.89 9.28 -14.05
CA ILE A 126 4.30 10.49 -14.64
C ILE A 126 4.30 11.62 -13.60
N ALA A 127 3.89 11.34 -12.34
CA ALA A 127 3.93 12.31 -11.28
C ALA A 127 5.33 12.88 -11.05
N GLY A 128 6.34 12.03 -10.98
CA GLY A 128 7.74 12.44 -10.80
C GLY A 128 8.29 13.29 -11.96
N LEU A 129 7.94 12.94 -13.21
CA LEU A 129 8.33 13.70 -14.39
C LEU A 129 7.69 15.09 -14.47
N LEU A 130 6.49 15.23 -13.90
CA LEU A 130 5.71 16.48 -13.93
C LEU A 130 5.94 17.36 -12.69
N VAL A 131 6.71 16.90 -11.69
CA VAL A 131 7.14 17.76 -10.58
C VAL A 131 7.91 18.95 -11.15
N ASP A 132 7.65 20.14 -10.65
CA ASP A 132 8.21 21.44 -11.07
C ASP A 132 7.86 21.89 -12.52
N ARG A 133 7.12 21.08 -13.28
CA ARG A 133 6.64 21.44 -14.63
C ARG A 133 5.16 21.79 -14.65
N VAL A 134 4.39 21.15 -13.81
CA VAL A 134 2.95 21.33 -13.69
C VAL A 134 2.63 21.45 -12.20
N ASP A 135 1.89 22.50 -11.82
CA ASP A 135 1.46 22.67 -10.44
C ASP A 135 0.62 21.48 -9.94
N LEU A 136 0.65 21.26 -8.63
CA LEU A 136 -0.03 20.13 -7.98
C LEU A 136 -1.54 20.13 -8.27
N GLY A 137 -2.17 21.31 -8.25
CA GLY A 137 -3.61 21.46 -8.48
C GLY A 137 -4.01 21.07 -9.90
N THR A 138 -3.33 21.60 -10.91
CA THR A 138 -3.59 21.27 -12.31
C THR A 138 -3.34 19.78 -12.58
N TYR A 139 -2.24 19.23 -12.07
CA TYR A 139 -1.93 17.80 -12.18
C TYR A 139 -3.04 16.93 -11.58
N SER A 140 -3.47 17.22 -10.37
CA SER A 140 -4.47 16.40 -9.66
C SER A 140 -5.86 16.52 -10.28
N ASN A 141 -6.26 17.69 -10.74
CA ASN A 141 -7.53 17.90 -11.43
C ASN A 141 -7.59 17.11 -12.72
N PHE A 142 -6.55 17.21 -13.57
CA PHE A 142 -6.49 16.48 -14.82
C PHE A 142 -6.48 14.96 -14.58
N LEU A 143 -5.65 14.49 -13.64
CA LEU A 143 -5.57 13.08 -13.29
C LEU A 143 -6.90 12.55 -12.76
N SER A 144 -7.55 13.27 -11.84
CA SER A 144 -8.83 12.87 -11.24
C SER A 144 -9.93 12.80 -12.30
N PHE A 145 -10.04 13.81 -13.15
CA PHE A 145 -11.03 13.85 -14.22
C PHE A 145 -10.81 12.71 -15.22
N PHE A 146 -9.58 12.54 -15.70
CA PHE A 146 -9.25 11.53 -16.69
C PHE A 146 -9.42 10.11 -16.14
N CYS A 147 -8.94 9.84 -14.94
CA CYS A 147 -9.12 8.54 -14.29
C CYS A 147 -10.60 8.25 -14.01
N PHE A 148 -11.36 9.24 -13.52
CA PHE A 148 -12.80 9.07 -13.29
C PHE A 148 -13.56 8.76 -14.57
N LEU A 149 -13.26 9.48 -15.66
CA LEU A 149 -13.86 9.24 -16.95
C LEU A 149 -13.55 7.83 -17.47
N LEU A 150 -12.27 7.43 -17.47
CA LEU A 150 -11.87 6.08 -17.89
C LEU A 150 -12.49 4.99 -17.02
N MET A 151 -12.45 5.14 -15.71
CA MET A 151 -13.08 4.18 -14.80
C MET A 151 -14.57 4.05 -15.07
N THR A 152 -15.28 5.16 -15.26
CA THR A 152 -16.73 5.17 -15.54
C THR A 152 -17.03 4.46 -16.88
N LEU A 153 -16.26 4.73 -17.92
CA LEU A 153 -16.41 4.07 -19.22
C LEU A 153 -16.18 2.55 -19.13
N ILE A 154 -15.15 2.13 -18.40
CA ILE A 154 -14.83 0.70 -18.22
C ILE A 154 -15.88 0.02 -17.33
N ILE A 155 -16.27 0.63 -16.20
CA ILE A 155 -17.26 0.07 -15.29
C ILE A 155 -18.62 -0.09 -15.99
N ASN A 156 -18.99 0.81 -16.90
CA ASN A 156 -20.20 0.70 -17.68
C ASN A 156 -20.24 -0.53 -18.61
N ARG A 157 -19.09 -1.13 -18.91
CA ARG A 157 -19.00 -2.38 -19.70
C ARG A 157 -19.14 -3.65 -18.82
N ILE A 158 -19.08 -3.50 -17.49
CA ILE A 158 -19.28 -4.62 -16.55
C ILE A 158 -20.77 -4.94 -16.47
N SER A 159 -21.13 -6.22 -16.60
CA SER A 159 -22.54 -6.63 -16.47
C SER A 159 -23.05 -6.35 -15.05
N PRO A 160 -24.24 -5.75 -14.91
CA PRO A 160 -24.81 -5.45 -13.60
C PRO A 160 -25.16 -6.69 -12.77
N ASN A 161 -25.43 -7.83 -13.44
CA ASN A 161 -26.00 -9.04 -12.81
C ASN A 161 -24.96 -10.06 -12.34
N LEU A 162 -23.64 -9.74 -12.42
CA LEU A 162 -22.59 -10.73 -12.17
C LEU A 162 -22.50 -11.21 -10.72
N VAL A 163 -22.97 -10.44 -9.74
CA VAL A 163 -22.93 -10.80 -8.32
C VAL A 163 -24.26 -11.39 -7.81
N GLN A 164 -25.35 -11.17 -8.53
CA GLN A 164 -26.68 -11.70 -8.13
C GLN A 164 -26.86 -13.21 -8.40
N ALA A 165 -25.90 -13.86 -9.09
CA ALA A 165 -26.05 -15.26 -9.51
C ALA A 165 -25.77 -16.29 -8.41
N ASP A 166 -25.07 -15.93 -7.33
CA ASP A 166 -24.85 -16.82 -6.17
C ASP A 166 -25.70 -16.36 -4.98
N GLN A 167 -27.00 -16.36 -5.15
CA GLN A 167 -27.95 -16.29 -4.04
C GLN A 167 -28.02 -17.67 -3.33
N ASN A 168 -26.91 -18.07 -2.73
CA ASN A 168 -26.99 -19.06 -1.67
C ASN A 168 -27.30 -18.28 -0.37
N PRO A 169 -28.49 -18.40 0.21
CA PRO A 169 -28.86 -17.68 1.45
C PRO A 169 -27.92 -17.97 2.62
N ASP A 170 -27.17 -19.08 2.55
CA ASP A 170 -26.20 -19.52 3.56
C ASP A 170 -24.84 -18.79 3.44
N SER A 171 -24.61 -18.00 2.41
CA SER A 171 -23.38 -17.21 2.25
C SER A 171 -23.45 -15.78 2.80
N GLU A 172 -24.51 -15.39 3.49
CA GLU A 172 -24.57 -14.16 4.29
C GLU A 172 -23.58 -14.21 5.47
N HIS A 173 -22.30 -14.13 5.16
CA HIS A 173 -21.31 -13.80 6.17
C HIS A 173 -21.50 -12.34 6.56
N ARG A 174 -22.38 -12.11 7.53
CA ARG A 174 -22.55 -10.79 8.16
C ARG A 174 -21.19 -10.36 8.72
N ALA A 175 -20.90 -9.06 8.67
CA ALA A 175 -19.72 -8.50 9.35
C ALA A 175 -19.59 -9.02 10.80
N ARG A 176 -20.72 -9.32 11.44
CA ARG A 176 -20.82 -9.96 12.76
C ARG A 176 -20.24 -11.39 12.78
N ASP A 177 -20.29 -12.14 11.68
CA ASP A 177 -19.78 -13.52 11.63
C ASP A 177 -18.25 -13.54 11.45
N MET A 178 -17.63 -12.47 10.94
CA MET A 178 -16.19 -12.28 10.99
C MET A 178 -15.66 -12.19 12.43
N PHE A 179 -16.49 -11.76 13.38
CA PHE A 179 -16.14 -11.69 14.80
C PHE A 179 -16.54 -12.93 15.58
N LYS A 180 -17.41 -13.80 15.05
CA LYS A 180 -17.70 -15.09 15.64
C LYS A 180 -16.53 -16.05 15.43
N GLY A 181 -15.91 -16.49 16.52
CA GLY A 181 -14.72 -17.34 16.45
C GLY A 181 -13.46 -16.61 16.00
N PHE A 182 -13.37 -15.30 16.28
CA PHE A 182 -12.19 -14.48 15.98
C PHE A 182 -10.96 -15.05 16.70
N THR A 183 -10.12 -15.75 15.95
CA THR A 183 -8.86 -16.31 16.45
C THR A 183 -7.70 -15.50 15.89
N ILE A 184 -7.00 -14.79 16.78
CA ILE A 184 -5.82 -14.02 16.40
C ILE A 184 -4.63 -14.97 16.34
N ASP A 185 -4.12 -15.27 15.16
CA ASP A 185 -2.76 -15.81 15.05
C ASP A 185 -1.77 -14.66 15.25
N ARG A 186 -1.29 -14.51 16.49
CA ARG A 186 -0.37 -13.44 16.90
C ARG A 186 0.93 -13.46 16.10
N GLN A 187 1.43 -14.65 15.76
CA GLN A 187 2.68 -14.80 15.00
C GLN A 187 2.52 -14.31 13.57
N VAL A 188 1.43 -14.70 12.92
CA VAL A 188 1.12 -14.25 11.54
C VAL A 188 0.84 -12.75 11.52
N SER A 189 0.06 -12.22 12.45
CA SER A 189 -0.26 -10.79 12.51
C SER A 189 1.00 -9.95 12.75
N ALA A 190 1.88 -10.39 13.66
CA ALA A 190 3.17 -9.73 13.90
C ALA A 190 4.07 -9.81 12.67
N ALA A 191 4.22 -10.99 12.06
CA ALA A 191 5.03 -11.16 10.87
C ALA A 191 4.52 -10.28 9.72
N LEU A 192 3.20 -10.20 9.50
CA LEU A 192 2.63 -9.36 8.46
C LEU A 192 2.94 -7.88 8.70
N LEU A 193 2.76 -7.40 9.93
CA LEU A 193 3.12 -6.03 10.29
C LEU A 193 4.60 -5.74 9.96
N LEU A 194 5.51 -6.62 10.41
CA LEU A 194 6.95 -6.44 10.21
C LEU A 194 7.33 -6.34 8.74
N VAL A 195 6.70 -7.15 7.87
CA VAL A 195 7.08 -7.21 6.45
C VAL A 195 6.48 -6.09 5.60
N ILE A 196 5.31 -5.54 5.96
CA ILE A 196 4.65 -4.52 5.16
C ILE A 196 5.06 -3.09 5.54
N MET A 197 5.62 -2.89 6.74
CA MET A 197 5.90 -1.54 7.25
C MET A 197 6.93 -0.78 6.45
N LEU A 198 7.91 -1.46 5.82
CA LEU A 198 8.87 -0.78 4.96
C LEU A 198 8.19 -0.21 3.70
N GLU A 199 7.28 -0.96 3.08
CA GLU A 199 6.51 -0.49 1.91
C GLU A 199 5.70 0.78 2.25
N TYR A 200 5.02 0.78 3.41
CA TYR A 200 4.29 1.96 3.88
C TYR A 200 5.23 3.14 4.16
N ALA A 201 6.33 2.91 4.87
CA ALA A 201 7.26 3.98 5.21
C ALA A 201 7.93 4.60 3.97
N VAL A 202 8.31 3.78 3.00
CA VAL A 202 8.84 4.28 1.71
C VAL A 202 7.77 5.07 0.96
N GLY A 203 6.52 4.58 0.93
CA GLY A 203 5.40 5.31 0.32
C GLY A 203 5.12 6.66 0.99
N ASP A 204 5.13 6.71 2.31
CA ASP A 204 4.81 7.94 3.03
C ASP A 204 5.95 8.96 3.04
N TRP A 205 7.20 8.50 3.15
CA TRP A 205 8.31 9.35 3.55
C TRP A 205 9.46 9.46 2.57
N ALA A 206 9.61 8.55 1.59
CA ALA A 206 10.78 8.56 0.71
C ALA A 206 10.94 9.88 -0.06
N ALA A 207 9.85 10.38 -0.67
CA ALA A 207 9.90 11.64 -1.42
C ALA A 207 10.16 12.85 -0.51
N ILE A 208 9.58 12.85 0.70
CA ILE A 208 9.78 13.90 1.71
C ILE A 208 11.23 13.89 2.19
N PHE A 209 11.77 12.72 2.55
CA PHE A 209 13.15 12.56 2.99
C PHE A 209 14.16 13.07 1.96
N VAL A 210 14.02 12.68 0.69
CA VAL A 210 14.92 13.11 -0.37
C VAL A 210 14.83 14.61 -0.65
N LYS A 211 13.61 15.17 -0.61
CA LYS A 211 13.40 16.61 -0.89
C LYS A 211 13.77 17.48 0.31
N GLU A 212 13.30 17.15 1.51
CA GLU A 212 13.41 18.02 2.68
C GLU A 212 14.72 17.81 3.46
N ASP A 213 15.15 16.56 3.73
CA ASP A 213 16.36 16.28 4.49
C ASP A 213 17.61 16.33 3.60
N MET A 214 17.56 15.68 2.42
CA MET A 214 18.71 15.65 1.50
C MET A 214 18.77 16.87 0.59
N LYS A 215 17.80 17.80 0.66
CA LYS A 215 17.76 19.06 -0.13
C LYS A 215 17.87 18.85 -1.64
N ILE A 216 17.31 17.76 -2.15
CA ILE A 216 17.30 17.44 -3.57
C ILE A 216 15.96 17.89 -4.16
N VAL A 217 16.03 18.88 -5.04
CA VAL A 217 14.89 19.47 -5.74
C VAL A 217 14.73 18.88 -7.15
N GLY A 218 13.59 19.14 -7.76
CA GLY A 218 13.28 18.62 -9.09
C GLY A 218 12.67 17.21 -9.01
N GLY A 219 12.09 16.72 -10.10
CA GLY A 219 11.44 15.41 -10.15
C GLY A 219 12.36 14.24 -9.75
N ILE A 220 13.68 14.43 -9.74
CA ILE A 220 14.66 13.40 -9.39
C ILE A 220 14.55 12.94 -7.92
N HIS A 221 13.99 13.76 -7.02
CA HIS A 221 13.78 13.35 -5.62
C HIS A 221 12.80 12.16 -5.49
N THR A 222 12.01 11.90 -6.51
CA THR A 222 11.05 10.79 -6.53
C THR A 222 11.67 9.46 -6.99
N LEU A 223 12.87 9.50 -7.59
CA LEU A 223 13.51 8.36 -8.22
C LEU A 223 13.72 7.17 -7.29
N PRO A 224 14.22 7.31 -6.04
CA PRO A 224 14.37 6.17 -5.13
C PRO A 224 13.05 5.45 -4.85
N TYR A 225 11.94 6.18 -4.66
CA TYR A 225 10.60 5.61 -4.48
C TYR A 225 10.13 4.85 -5.73
N ILE A 226 10.32 5.41 -6.91
CA ILE A 226 9.94 4.79 -8.19
C ILE A 226 10.71 3.50 -8.40
N LEU A 227 12.03 3.50 -8.15
CA LEU A 227 12.88 2.32 -8.29
C LEU A 227 12.54 1.23 -7.25
N PHE A 228 12.23 1.61 -6.02
CA PHE A 228 11.72 0.68 -5.01
C PHE A 228 10.45 -0.01 -5.51
N THR A 229 9.48 0.75 -6.00
CA THR A 229 8.20 0.22 -6.50
C THR A 229 8.40 -0.68 -7.72
N LEU A 230 9.25 -0.27 -8.66
CA LEU A 230 9.60 -1.07 -9.83
C LEU A 230 10.25 -2.40 -9.42
N ALA A 231 11.20 -2.34 -8.51
CA ALA A 231 11.89 -3.51 -7.98
C ALA A 231 10.93 -4.48 -7.28
N MET A 232 9.94 -3.96 -6.53
CA MET A 232 8.89 -4.78 -5.93
C MET A 232 8.07 -5.53 -6.98
N ILE A 233 7.70 -4.88 -8.09
CA ILE A 233 6.95 -5.53 -9.17
C ILE A 233 7.80 -6.63 -9.81
N ILE A 234 9.06 -6.33 -10.14
CA ILE A 234 10.00 -7.30 -10.72
C ILE A 234 10.19 -8.51 -9.79
N GLY A 235 10.37 -8.27 -8.49
CA GLY A 235 10.55 -9.33 -7.51
C GLY A 235 9.31 -10.23 -7.37
N ARG A 236 8.09 -9.65 -7.37
CA ARG A 236 6.82 -10.41 -7.35
C ARG A 236 6.66 -11.29 -8.58
N LEU A 237 6.97 -10.77 -9.76
CA LEU A 237 6.85 -11.51 -11.01
C LEU A 237 7.88 -12.65 -11.12
N ASN A 238 9.05 -12.50 -10.50
CA ASN A 238 10.12 -13.51 -10.57
C ASN A 238 10.06 -14.55 -9.45
N LEU A 239 9.17 -14.42 -8.48
CA LEU A 239 9.08 -15.36 -7.35
C LEU A 239 8.88 -16.80 -7.82
N HIS A 240 8.05 -17.03 -8.82
CA HIS A 240 7.77 -18.38 -9.37
C HIS A 240 9.02 -19.09 -9.92
N ASN A 241 10.03 -18.33 -10.35
CA ASN A 241 11.31 -18.87 -10.83
C ASN A 241 12.24 -19.27 -9.67
N LEU A 242 12.02 -18.73 -8.47
CA LEU A 242 12.83 -18.99 -7.28
C LEU A 242 12.29 -20.17 -6.45
N LEU A 243 10.98 -20.32 -6.37
CA LEU A 243 10.31 -21.36 -5.58
C LEU A 243 10.75 -22.81 -5.91
N PRO A 244 11.05 -23.20 -7.18
CA PRO A 244 11.54 -24.56 -7.47
C PRO A 244 12.94 -24.83 -6.92
N ARG A 245 13.72 -23.80 -6.61
CA ARG A 245 15.12 -23.91 -6.18
C ARG A 245 15.32 -23.69 -4.67
N TYR A 246 14.42 -22.96 -4.02
CA TYR A 246 14.56 -22.56 -2.63
C TYR A 246 13.23 -22.69 -1.89
N SER A 247 13.28 -23.13 -0.63
CA SER A 247 12.09 -23.14 0.22
C SER A 247 11.63 -21.70 0.51
N ILE A 248 10.33 -21.50 0.64
CA ILE A 248 9.76 -20.17 0.95
C ILE A 248 10.29 -19.63 2.28
N GLU A 249 10.52 -20.49 3.30
CA GLU A 249 11.15 -20.13 4.58
C GLU A 249 12.51 -19.46 4.35
N ASN A 250 13.39 -20.09 3.58
CA ASN A 250 14.74 -19.58 3.27
C ASN A 250 14.69 -18.29 2.45
N LEU A 251 13.77 -18.21 1.49
CA LEU A 251 13.58 -17.01 0.68
C LEU A 251 13.14 -15.82 1.53
N VAL A 252 12.15 -16.02 2.40
CA VAL A 252 11.63 -14.96 3.27
C VAL A 252 12.71 -14.45 4.23
N VAL A 253 13.46 -15.36 4.85
CA VAL A 253 14.56 -15.00 5.76
C VAL A 253 15.63 -14.17 5.04
N LYS A 254 16.15 -14.69 3.91
CA LYS A 254 17.21 -13.99 3.17
C LYS A 254 16.71 -12.65 2.60
N ALA A 255 15.51 -12.61 2.08
CA ALA A 255 14.92 -11.43 1.48
C ALA A 255 14.64 -10.33 2.51
N SER A 256 14.12 -10.68 3.70
CA SER A 256 13.89 -9.71 4.77
C SER A 256 15.20 -9.12 5.31
N LEU A 257 16.23 -9.96 5.50
CA LEU A 257 17.56 -9.49 5.92
C LEU A 257 18.19 -8.59 4.84
N LEU A 258 18.16 -9.00 3.58
CA LEU A 258 18.69 -8.20 2.47
C LEU A 258 17.97 -6.86 2.35
N SER A 259 16.64 -6.86 2.43
CA SER A 259 15.83 -5.66 2.34
C SER A 259 16.12 -4.69 3.50
N GLY A 260 16.05 -5.18 4.73
CA GLY A 260 16.33 -4.36 5.92
C GLY A 260 17.76 -3.82 5.95
N ALA A 261 18.75 -4.69 5.70
CA ALA A 261 20.15 -4.30 5.72
C ALA A 261 20.51 -3.29 4.62
N SER A 262 20.05 -3.51 3.37
CA SER A 262 20.32 -2.59 2.27
C SER A 262 19.67 -1.22 2.51
N PHE A 263 18.44 -1.19 3.05
CA PHE A 263 17.75 0.06 3.36
C PHE A 263 18.48 0.83 4.49
N ILE A 264 18.86 0.16 5.58
CA ILE A 264 19.66 0.77 6.66
C ILE A 264 20.98 1.30 6.13
N ALA A 265 21.70 0.49 5.36
CA ALA A 265 22.99 0.90 4.79
C ALA A 265 22.85 2.15 3.90
N GLY A 266 21.79 2.21 3.07
CA GLY A 266 21.49 3.37 2.24
C GLY A 266 21.20 4.62 3.05
N ILE A 267 20.32 4.54 4.03
CA ILE A 267 19.94 5.68 4.90
C ILE A 267 21.15 6.19 5.70
N LEU A 268 21.95 5.30 6.29
CA LEU A 268 23.14 5.67 7.05
C LEU A 268 24.24 6.24 6.15
N ALA A 269 24.47 5.65 4.97
CA ALA A 269 25.46 6.16 4.03
C ALA A 269 25.15 7.59 3.58
N VAL A 270 23.89 7.89 3.25
CA VAL A 270 23.53 9.27 2.85
C VAL A 270 23.56 10.24 4.02
N SER A 271 23.34 9.80 5.25
CA SER A 271 23.49 10.66 6.43
C SER A 271 24.97 11.07 6.66
N LEU A 272 25.92 10.20 6.27
CA LEU A 272 27.35 10.50 6.32
C LEU A 272 27.80 11.43 5.16
N VAL A 273 27.24 11.25 3.96
CA VAL A 273 27.51 12.12 2.79
C VAL A 273 26.90 13.50 3.00
N GLY A 274 25.77 13.58 3.71
CA GLY A 274 25.03 14.81 3.92
C GLY A 274 24.51 15.41 2.60
N THR A 275 24.38 16.73 2.55
CA THR A 275 23.84 17.45 1.38
C THR A 275 24.90 17.92 0.38
N SER A 276 26.19 17.60 0.61
CA SER A 276 27.32 18.10 -0.16
C SER A 276 27.39 17.53 -1.59
N ASN A 277 27.04 16.25 -1.75
CA ASN A 277 27.07 15.58 -3.06
C ASN A 277 25.71 14.95 -3.39
N LYS A 278 24.83 15.75 -3.97
CA LYS A 278 23.45 15.36 -4.32
C LYS A 278 23.38 14.18 -5.29
N THR A 279 24.31 14.11 -6.24
CA THR A 279 24.37 12.99 -7.21
C THR A 279 24.69 11.68 -6.50
N LEU A 280 25.69 11.68 -5.61
CA LEU A 280 26.06 10.50 -4.84
C LEU A 280 24.90 10.05 -3.93
N VAL A 281 24.21 10.98 -3.27
CA VAL A 281 23.04 10.70 -2.44
C VAL A 281 21.94 10.00 -3.25
N ILE A 282 21.59 10.52 -4.43
CA ILE A 282 20.58 9.90 -5.30
C ILE A 282 21.01 8.50 -5.74
N VAL A 283 22.27 8.30 -6.11
CA VAL A 283 22.76 6.98 -6.52
C VAL A 283 22.67 5.98 -5.36
N ILE A 284 23.14 6.34 -4.17
CA ILE A 284 23.10 5.48 -2.98
C ILE A 284 21.65 5.11 -2.65
N LEU A 285 20.74 6.08 -2.56
CA LEU A 285 19.33 5.83 -2.25
C LEU A 285 18.66 5.00 -3.35
N SER A 286 18.94 5.28 -4.62
CA SER A 286 18.36 4.53 -5.73
C SER A 286 18.78 3.05 -5.68
N VAL A 287 20.05 2.76 -5.45
CA VAL A 287 20.56 1.39 -5.36
C VAL A 287 20.01 0.69 -4.12
N SER A 288 20.09 1.31 -2.95
CA SER A 288 19.63 0.70 -1.70
C SER A 288 18.13 0.46 -1.68
N PHE A 289 17.32 1.39 -2.21
CA PHE A 289 15.87 1.24 -2.30
C PHE A 289 15.47 0.18 -3.34
N THR A 290 16.20 0.06 -4.45
CA THR A 290 16.01 -1.01 -5.43
C THR A 290 16.21 -2.39 -4.80
N ILE A 291 17.32 -2.57 -4.09
CA ILE A 291 17.62 -3.83 -3.40
C ILE A 291 16.57 -4.12 -2.31
N ALA A 292 16.20 -3.10 -1.53
CA ALA A 292 15.18 -3.22 -0.50
C ALA A 292 13.81 -3.58 -1.08
N GLY A 293 13.43 -2.97 -2.22
CA GLY A 293 12.19 -3.27 -2.93
C GLY A 293 12.15 -4.70 -3.48
N LEU A 294 13.24 -5.20 -4.06
CA LEU A 294 13.35 -6.59 -4.49
C LEU A 294 13.15 -7.54 -3.31
N GLY A 295 13.82 -7.31 -2.18
CA GLY A 295 13.70 -8.13 -0.99
C GLY A 295 12.31 -8.09 -0.36
N SER A 296 11.63 -6.93 -0.32
CA SER A 296 10.29 -6.79 0.28
C SER A 296 9.18 -7.38 -0.59
N SER A 297 9.42 -7.58 -1.88
CA SER A 297 8.41 -7.77 -2.92
C SER A 297 7.38 -8.87 -2.64
N PHE A 298 7.78 -9.99 -2.12
CA PHE A 298 6.91 -11.15 -1.90
C PHE A 298 6.64 -11.48 -0.42
N LEU A 299 7.23 -10.71 0.50
CA LEU A 299 7.12 -11.00 1.94
C LEU A 299 5.67 -10.94 2.42
N GLY A 300 4.94 -9.88 2.10
CA GLY A 300 3.52 -9.73 2.47
C GLY A 300 2.63 -10.85 1.93
N PRO A 301 2.63 -11.12 0.61
CA PRO A 301 1.92 -12.26 0.03
C PRO A 301 2.27 -13.60 0.66
N SER A 302 3.55 -13.84 0.99
CA SER A 302 3.99 -15.09 1.63
C SER A 302 3.42 -15.27 3.03
N VAL A 303 3.37 -14.19 3.84
CA VAL A 303 2.74 -14.23 5.17
C VAL A 303 1.23 -14.47 5.05
N MET A 304 0.56 -13.84 4.08
CA MET A 304 -0.88 -14.06 3.85
C MET A 304 -1.17 -15.51 3.43
N ASN A 305 -0.30 -16.10 2.60
CA ASN A 305 -0.42 -17.51 2.23
C ASN A 305 -0.21 -18.43 3.45
N ALA A 306 0.79 -18.15 4.28
CA ALA A 306 1.01 -18.87 5.54
C ALA A 306 -0.18 -18.77 6.49
N ALA A 307 -0.83 -17.61 6.56
CA ALA A 307 -2.06 -17.43 7.32
C ALA A 307 -3.18 -18.38 6.88
N ASN A 308 -3.41 -18.45 5.57
CA ASN A 308 -4.42 -19.32 4.99
C ASN A 308 -4.14 -20.80 5.25
N THR A 309 -2.88 -21.24 5.09
CA THR A 309 -2.47 -22.63 5.31
C THR A 309 -2.61 -23.06 6.78
N ARG A 310 -2.39 -22.16 7.73
CA ARG A 310 -2.44 -22.42 9.17
C ARG A 310 -3.87 -22.36 9.75
N SER A 311 -4.80 -21.77 9.03
CA SER A 311 -6.16 -21.58 9.51
C SER A 311 -7.09 -22.70 9.03
N LYS A 312 -8.09 -23.04 9.87
CA LYS A 312 -9.19 -23.94 9.52
C LYS A 312 -10.39 -23.19 8.92
N PHE A 313 -10.36 -21.86 8.94
CA PHE A 313 -11.43 -21.03 8.39
C PHE A 313 -11.27 -20.81 6.89
N PRO A 314 -12.34 -20.49 6.16
CA PRO A 314 -12.27 -20.09 4.76
C PRO A 314 -11.32 -18.89 4.58
N SER A 315 -10.58 -18.85 3.46
CA SER A 315 -9.57 -17.81 3.18
C SER A 315 -10.14 -16.39 3.28
N SER A 316 -11.38 -16.16 2.90
CA SER A 316 -12.05 -14.86 3.01
C SER A 316 -12.18 -14.38 4.47
N VAL A 317 -12.49 -15.29 5.40
CA VAL A 317 -12.58 -14.98 6.84
C VAL A 317 -11.20 -14.68 7.41
N VAL A 318 -10.19 -15.50 7.06
CA VAL A 318 -8.81 -15.31 7.52
C VAL A 318 -8.25 -13.97 7.06
N ILE A 319 -8.41 -13.65 5.78
CA ILE A 319 -7.96 -12.38 5.18
C ILE A 319 -8.68 -11.19 5.86
N GLY A 320 -9.99 -11.31 6.11
CA GLY A 320 -10.76 -10.27 6.79
C GLY A 320 -10.28 -10.02 8.22
N GLN A 321 -10.12 -11.08 9.01
CA GLN A 321 -9.67 -10.99 10.41
C GLN A 321 -8.26 -10.40 10.52
N ILE A 322 -7.32 -10.91 9.73
CA ILE A 322 -5.94 -10.40 9.69
C ILE A 322 -5.92 -8.96 9.17
N GLY A 323 -6.76 -8.63 8.18
CA GLY A 323 -6.89 -7.29 7.64
C GLY A 323 -7.28 -6.27 8.70
N VAL A 324 -8.31 -6.55 9.52
CA VAL A 324 -8.73 -5.65 10.62
C VAL A 324 -7.59 -5.42 11.62
N ILE A 325 -6.91 -6.49 12.05
CA ILE A 325 -5.81 -6.39 13.00
C ILE A 325 -4.66 -5.56 12.40
N ASN A 326 -4.26 -5.90 11.18
CA ASN A 326 -3.12 -5.23 10.54
C ASN A 326 -3.39 -3.77 10.24
N ILE A 327 -4.58 -3.39 9.77
CA ILE A 327 -4.93 -1.98 9.55
C ILE A 327 -4.76 -1.19 10.86
N SER A 328 -5.20 -1.75 12.00
CA SER A 328 -5.07 -1.12 13.31
C SER A 328 -3.62 -1.02 13.77
N LEU A 329 -2.83 -2.08 13.59
CA LEU A 329 -1.41 -2.08 13.96
C LEU A 329 -0.58 -1.16 13.06
N VAL A 330 -0.82 -1.17 11.76
CA VAL A 330 -0.18 -0.28 10.79
C VAL A 330 -0.47 1.18 11.11
N PHE A 331 -1.72 1.52 11.48
CA PHE A 331 -2.08 2.85 11.94
C PHE A 331 -1.17 3.31 13.09
N VAL A 332 -1.01 2.49 14.13
CA VAL A 332 -0.17 2.82 15.29
C VAL A 332 1.29 2.99 14.89
N VAL A 333 1.85 2.06 14.10
CA VAL A 333 3.28 2.13 13.73
C VAL A 333 3.56 3.31 12.82
N ARG A 334 2.68 3.63 11.86
CA ARG A 334 2.82 4.84 11.02
C ARG A 334 2.81 6.11 11.87
N TRP A 335 1.93 6.17 12.86
CA TRP A 335 1.89 7.27 13.82
C TRP A 335 3.19 7.39 14.62
N VAL A 336 3.72 6.26 15.12
CA VAL A 336 5.02 6.23 15.82
C VAL A 336 6.16 6.72 14.91
N ILE A 337 6.23 6.25 13.64
CA ILE A 337 7.24 6.70 12.68
C ILE A 337 7.15 8.22 12.47
N ALA A 338 5.94 8.76 12.29
CA ALA A 338 5.72 10.19 12.08
C ALA A 338 6.20 11.05 13.25
N TRP A 339 5.88 10.65 14.48
CA TRP A 339 6.30 11.38 15.67
C TRP A 339 7.78 11.17 16.00
N THR A 340 8.35 10.03 15.66
CA THR A 340 9.81 9.84 15.72
C THR A 340 10.51 10.77 14.73
N ALA A 341 9.98 10.90 13.50
CA ALA A 341 10.50 11.84 12.53
C ALA A 341 10.43 13.29 12.99
N GLN A 342 9.37 13.66 13.73
CA GLN A 342 9.21 14.99 14.31
C GLN A 342 10.16 15.22 15.49
N ALA A 343 10.30 14.26 16.37
CA ALA A 343 11.10 14.40 17.60
C ALA A 343 12.60 14.29 17.35
N THR A 344 13.01 13.60 16.29
CA THR A 344 14.43 13.36 15.98
C THR A 344 14.77 13.78 14.54
N SER A 345 14.58 12.87 13.59
CA SER A 345 14.73 13.13 12.14
C SER A 345 14.08 12.03 11.32
N LEU A 346 13.83 12.30 10.02
CA LEU A 346 13.37 11.27 9.09
C LEU A 346 14.39 10.14 8.93
N THR A 347 15.69 10.43 9.05
CA THR A 347 16.76 9.42 9.05
C THR A 347 16.50 8.35 10.12
N PHE A 348 16.29 8.74 11.39
CA PHE A 348 16.03 7.79 12.47
C PHE A 348 14.67 7.10 12.33
N ALA A 349 13.65 7.85 11.94
CA ALA A 349 12.31 7.29 11.75
C ALA A 349 12.25 6.18 10.69
N LEU A 350 12.98 6.35 9.59
CA LEU A 350 13.07 5.37 8.51
C LEU A 350 13.86 4.10 8.87
N LEU A 351 14.69 4.15 9.92
CA LEU A 351 15.35 2.95 10.43
C LEU A 351 14.37 1.99 11.11
N ILE A 352 13.26 2.49 11.68
CA ILE A 352 12.27 1.66 12.39
C ILE A 352 11.75 0.50 11.50
N PRO A 353 11.14 0.76 10.33
CA PRO A 353 10.60 -0.32 9.49
C PRO A 353 11.70 -1.24 8.95
N ALA A 354 12.91 -0.73 8.74
CA ALA A 354 14.03 -1.55 8.29
C ALA A 354 14.51 -2.51 9.39
N VAL A 355 14.61 -2.06 10.64
CA VAL A 355 14.90 -2.90 11.80
C VAL A 355 13.78 -3.93 12.02
N MET A 356 12.52 -3.54 11.84
CA MET A 356 11.39 -4.48 11.90
C MET A 356 11.59 -5.65 10.91
N LEU A 357 12.04 -5.38 9.68
CA LEU A 357 12.35 -6.45 8.71
C LEU A 357 13.46 -7.38 9.16
N LEU A 358 14.48 -6.89 9.84
CA LEU A 358 15.57 -7.71 10.36
C LEU A 358 15.10 -8.69 11.46
N THR A 359 13.94 -8.47 12.06
CA THR A 359 13.34 -9.37 13.06
C THR A 359 12.46 -10.47 12.46
N VAL A 360 12.14 -10.40 11.17
CA VAL A 360 11.30 -11.41 10.48
C VAL A 360 11.82 -12.84 10.60
N PRO A 361 13.14 -13.11 10.60
CA PRO A 361 13.66 -14.47 10.80
C PRO A 361 13.18 -15.18 12.07
N TYR A 362 12.83 -14.45 13.13
CA TYR A 362 12.23 -15.05 14.34
C TYR A 362 10.89 -15.72 14.07
N PHE A 363 10.20 -15.30 13.03
CA PHE A 363 8.91 -15.84 12.60
C PHE A 363 9.04 -16.87 11.46
N ALA A 364 10.24 -17.25 11.04
CA ALA A 364 10.49 -18.15 9.91
C ALA A 364 9.71 -19.48 9.98
N LYS A 365 9.47 -19.98 11.21
CA LYS A 365 8.70 -21.21 11.45
C LYS A 365 7.28 -21.19 10.89
N ILE A 366 6.67 -20.01 10.70
CA ILE A 366 5.30 -19.93 10.14
C ILE A 366 5.25 -20.37 8.67
N PHE A 367 6.39 -20.40 7.98
CA PHE A 367 6.51 -20.74 6.55
C PHE A 367 6.86 -22.20 6.26
N ARG A 368 7.09 -23.05 7.29
CA ARG A 368 7.58 -24.42 7.08
C ARG A 368 6.62 -25.35 6.34
N ASN A 369 5.32 -25.05 6.39
CA ASN A 369 4.26 -25.90 5.81
C ASN A 369 3.47 -25.15 4.72
N VAL A 370 4.10 -24.19 4.08
CA VAL A 370 3.47 -23.31 3.06
C VAL A 370 3.92 -23.67 1.66
#